data_894d0419bd47524838773d718c61a7e9
#
_entry.id   894d0419bd47524838773d718c61a7e9
#
_cell.length_a   1.000
_cell.length_b   1.000
_cell.length_c   1.000
_cell.angle_alpha   90.00
_cell.angle_beta   90.00
_cell.angle_gamma   90.00
#
_symmetry.space_group_name_H-M   'P 1'
#
loop_
_entity.id
_entity.type
_entity.pdbx_description
1 polymer ?
#
loop_
_entity_poly.entity_id
_entity_poly.type
_entity_poly.pdbx_seq_one_letter_code
_entity_poly.pdbx_strand_id
1 'polypeptide(L)'
;MELRQLEYFIQICKSGSFTKAKEELGVTQPTLSQQIRVLEDEYNIQLFDRVSRGVEVTEAGKILLNKGNTIMDLLEMARNEIYGRNNKSRETISIGCCPAELEYLAPYFMRFHQKYPNILLKIIDAEDTENKVLEQRVDIGITAYPISEASIISTHLYKQELALLTHSEHPLAGKSSIPFRSLEQMDSIMFREQNKSLIDMYCLSCGFTLKSIIETSSTSVLIHWVRRGLGAALIPISLLESLRDDSLRIVKLEGHIPCWDISLVYLNSVTMRSIVRIFIQEMDSYVREFEVNLSCSGN
;
A
#
# COMPACT_ATOMS: atom_id res chain seq x y z
N MET A 1 8.93 -32.02 -3.87
CA MET A 1 9.57 -30.91 -3.06
C MET A 1 9.24 -31.15 -1.60
N GLU A 2 10.26 -31.26 -0.76
CA GLU A 2 10.14 -31.37 0.69
C GLU A 2 10.32 -30.00 1.35
N LEU A 3 9.69 -29.75 2.50
CA LEU A 3 9.82 -28.49 3.24
C LEU A 3 11.28 -28.14 3.58
N ARG A 4 12.08 -29.16 3.89
CA ARG A 4 13.49 -28.99 4.18
C ARG A 4 14.31 -28.52 2.98
N GLN A 5 13.96 -28.97 1.78
CA GLN A 5 14.58 -28.50 0.53
C GLN A 5 14.23 -27.03 0.28
N LEU A 6 12.98 -26.65 0.56
CA LEU A 6 12.51 -25.28 0.46
C LEU A 6 13.21 -24.36 1.46
N GLU A 7 13.39 -24.77 2.72
CA GLU A 7 14.18 -24.06 3.73
C GLU A 7 15.62 -23.83 3.25
N TYR A 8 16.25 -24.86 2.72
CA TYR A 8 17.61 -24.76 2.19
C TYR A 8 17.73 -23.79 1.02
N PHE A 9 16.79 -23.89 0.09
CA PHE A 9 16.73 -22.99 -1.06
C PHE A 9 16.58 -21.52 -0.62
N ILE A 10 15.63 -21.24 0.26
CA ILE A 10 15.39 -19.89 0.79
C ILE A 10 16.64 -19.36 1.51
N GLN A 11 17.30 -20.18 2.31
CA GLN A 11 18.50 -19.76 3.04
C GLN A 11 19.67 -19.46 2.13
N ILE A 12 19.86 -20.19 1.04
CA ILE A 12 20.87 -19.89 0.02
C ILE A 12 20.55 -18.56 -0.67
N CYS A 13 19.30 -18.31 -1.01
CA CYS A 13 18.87 -17.02 -1.58
C CYS A 13 19.18 -15.85 -0.63
N LYS A 14 18.91 -16.01 0.66
CA LYS A 14 19.19 -14.99 1.69
C LYS A 14 20.67 -14.67 1.84
N SER A 15 21.50 -15.71 1.89
CA SER A 15 22.94 -15.55 2.15
C SER A 15 23.77 -15.24 0.89
N GLY A 16 23.19 -15.45 -0.31
CA GLY A 16 23.87 -15.33 -1.61
C GLY A 16 25.02 -16.33 -1.80
N SER A 17 25.13 -17.34 -0.92
CA SER A 17 26.28 -18.26 -0.90
C SER A 17 25.94 -19.59 -0.23
N PHE A 18 26.25 -20.70 -0.90
CA PHE A 18 26.17 -22.06 -0.29
C PHE A 18 27.02 -22.20 0.97
N THR A 19 28.17 -21.52 1.01
CA THR A 19 29.10 -21.61 2.15
C THR A 19 28.54 -20.91 3.38
N LYS A 20 27.94 -19.74 3.24
CA LYS A 20 27.29 -19.06 4.36
C LYS A 20 26.02 -19.78 4.79
N ALA A 21 25.18 -20.21 3.83
CA ALA A 21 23.94 -20.93 4.12
C ALA A 21 24.18 -22.23 4.91
N LYS A 22 25.22 -23.00 4.60
CA LYS A 22 25.55 -24.22 5.36
C LYS A 22 25.86 -23.96 6.82
N GLU A 23 26.56 -22.84 7.11
CA GLU A 23 26.93 -22.44 8.49
C GLU A 23 25.66 -22.09 9.29
N GLU A 24 24.77 -21.31 8.70
CA GLU A 24 23.53 -20.89 9.33
C GLU A 24 22.54 -22.05 9.52
N LEU A 25 22.53 -23.02 8.59
CA LEU A 25 21.68 -24.22 8.65
C LEU A 25 22.27 -25.37 9.48
N GLY A 26 23.55 -25.29 9.86
CA GLY A 26 24.22 -26.36 10.57
C GLY A 26 24.39 -27.67 9.78
N VAL A 27 24.51 -27.57 8.45
CA VAL A 27 24.64 -28.73 7.55
C VAL A 27 25.95 -28.71 6.77
N THR A 28 26.31 -29.85 6.16
CA THR A 28 27.50 -29.88 5.28
C THR A 28 27.18 -29.30 3.90
N GLN A 29 28.19 -28.72 3.25
CA GLN A 29 27.99 -28.17 1.88
C GLN A 29 27.60 -29.26 0.86
N PRO A 30 28.15 -30.49 0.88
CA PRO A 30 27.68 -31.55 0.01
C PRO A 30 26.20 -31.88 0.21
N THR A 31 25.72 -31.92 1.47
CA THR A 31 24.30 -32.18 1.77
C THR A 31 23.43 -31.08 1.18
N LEU A 32 23.81 -29.81 1.41
CA LEU A 32 23.06 -28.66 0.91
C LEU A 32 22.99 -28.66 -0.62
N SER A 33 24.13 -28.85 -1.30
CA SER A 33 24.20 -28.93 -2.76
C SER A 33 23.41 -30.09 -3.35
N GLN A 34 23.44 -31.25 -2.68
CA GLN A 34 22.66 -32.44 -3.12
C GLN A 34 21.17 -32.20 -3.00
N GLN A 35 20.69 -31.55 -1.92
CA GLN A 35 19.27 -31.31 -1.73
C GLN A 35 18.73 -30.28 -2.73
N ILE A 36 19.50 -29.26 -3.07
CA ILE A 36 19.14 -28.31 -4.11
C ILE A 36 19.11 -28.99 -5.48
N ARG A 37 20.10 -29.83 -5.77
CA ARG A 37 20.10 -30.59 -7.02
C ARG A 37 18.89 -31.48 -7.16
N VAL A 38 18.49 -32.21 -6.11
CA VAL A 38 17.28 -33.03 -6.10
C VAL A 38 16.03 -32.19 -6.39
N LEU A 39 15.96 -30.98 -5.83
CA LEU A 39 14.87 -30.04 -6.06
C LEU A 39 14.86 -29.53 -7.50
N GLU A 40 16.02 -29.21 -8.08
CA GLU A 40 16.17 -28.78 -9.47
C GLU A 40 15.83 -29.93 -10.46
N ASP A 41 16.26 -31.13 -10.13
CA ASP A 41 16.00 -32.36 -10.93
C ASP A 41 14.50 -32.71 -10.93
N GLU A 42 13.79 -32.56 -9.80
CA GLU A 42 12.35 -32.82 -9.69
C GLU A 42 11.53 -31.94 -10.65
N TYR A 43 11.91 -30.68 -10.83
CA TYR A 43 11.22 -29.76 -11.74
C TYR A 43 11.89 -29.64 -13.12
N ASN A 44 13.05 -30.29 -13.30
CA ASN A 44 13.90 -30.18 -14.48
C ASN A 44 14.23 -28.72 -14.83
N ILE A 45 14.52 -27.91 -13.81
CA ILE A 45 14.78 -26.47 -13.91
C ILE A 45 15.93 -26.09 -12.98
N GLN A 46 16.84 -25.22 -13.44
CA GLN A 46 17.87 -24.63 -12.59
C GLN A 46 17.26 -23.48 -11.78
N LEU A 47 17.49 -23.49 -10.48
CA LEU A 47 17.05 -22.43 -9.55
C LEU A 47 18.14 -21.42 -9.27
N PHE A 48 19.41 -21.81 -9.51
CA PHE A 48 20.58 -20.96 -9.32
C PHE A 48 21.50 -20.99 -10.54
N ASP A 49 21.98 -19.80 -10.91
CA ASP A 49 23.10 -19.63 -11.84
C ASP A 49 24.41 -19.54 -11.05
N ARG A 50 25.44 -20.26 -11.50
CA ARG A 50 26.78 -20.19 -10.92
C ARG A 50 27.52 -19.00 -11.49
N VAL A 51 27.83 -18.04 -10.64
CA VAL A 51 28.60 -16.86 -11.00
C VAL A 51 30.00 -16.91 -10.37
N SER A 52 30.94 -16.11 -10.85
CA SER A 52 32.33 -16.09 -10.37
C SER A 52 32.47 -15.78 -8.87
N ARG A 53 31.47 -15.13 -8.26
CA ARG A 53 31.43 -14.85 -6.82
C ARG A 53 30.03 -15.12 -6.25
N GLY A 54 29.78 -16.34 -5.82
CA GLY A 54 28.51 -16.74 -5.20
C GLY A 54 27.52 -17.41 -6.13
N VAL A 55 26.24 -17.17 -5.92
CA VAL A 55 25.13 -17.68 -6.73
C VAL A 55 24.11 -16.60 -7.00
N GLU A 56 23.56 -16.60 -8.19
CA GLU A 56 22.42 -15.76 -8.57
C GLU A 56 21.17 -16.60 -8.73
N VAL A 57 20.04 -16.03 -8.38
CA VAL A 57 18.74 -16.70 -8.42
C VAL A 57 18.15 -16.55 -9.83
N THR A 58 17.81 -17.65 -10.50
CA THR A 58 17.16 -17.63 -11.82
C THR A 58 15.73 -17.08 -11.73
N GLU A 59 15.09 -16.81 -12.87
CA GLU A 59 13.68 -16.39 -12.90
C GLU A 59 12.75 -17.46 -12.26
N ALA A 60 13.01 -18.74 -12.53
CA ALA A 60 12.30 -19.85 -11.87
C ALA A 60 12.57 -19.85 -10.35
N GLY A 61 13.81 -19.60 -9.95
CA GLY A 61 14.18 -19.43 -8.54
C GLY A 61 13.45 -18.27 -7.86
N LYS A 62 13.30 -17.13 -8.53
CA LYS A 62 12.53 -15.98 -7.99
C LYS A 62 11.06 -16.34 -7.74
N ILE A 63 10.44 -17.07 -8.67
CA ILE A 63 9.07 -17.57 -8.52
C ILE A 63 8.98 -18.50 -7.29
N LEU A 64 9.92 -19.47 -7.19
CA LEU A 64 9.95 -20.39 -6.06
C LEU A 64 10.23 -19.68 -4.75
N LEU A 65 11.12 -18.70 -4.73
CA LEU A 65 11.43 -17.89 -3.54
C LEU A 65 10.19 -17.17 -3.01
N ASN A 66 9.43 -16.53 -3.90
CA ASN A 66 8.20 -15.83 -3.51
C ASN A 66 7.16 -16.81 -2.92
N LYS A 67 6.84 -17.88 -3.64
CA LYS A 67 5.86 -18.87 -3.17
C LYS A 67 6.36 -19.67 -1.97
N GLY A 68 7.65 -19.97 -1.94
CA GLY A 68 8.28 -20.70 -0.84
C GLY A 68 8.26 -19.92 0.48
N ASN A 69 8.54 -18.64 0.43
CA ASN A 69 8.39 -17.77 1.61
C ASN A 69 6.95 -17.80 2.14
N THR A 70 5.94 -17.71 1.26
CA THR A 70 4.52 -17.79 1.67
C THR A 70 4.19 -19.13 2.35
N ILE A 71 4.72 -20.24 1.85
CA ILE A 71 4.53 -21.55 2.46
C ILE A 71 5.15 -21.61 3.86
N MET A 72 6.39 -21.12 4.00
CA MET A 72 7.07 -21.09 5.30
C MET A 72 6.33 -20.21 6.30
N ASP A 73 5.82 -19.07 5.86
CA ASP A 73 5.04 -18.14 6.65
C ASP A 73 3.74 -18.80 7.17
N LEU A 74 3.02 -19.50 6.31
CA LEU A 74 1.81 -20.26 6.71
C LEU A 74 2.12 -21.35 7.72
N LEU A 75 3.25 -22.05 7.57
CA LEU A 75 3.69 -23.06 8.54
C LEU A 75 4.03 -22.45 9.89
N GLU A 76 4.70 -21.30 9.90
CA GLU A 76 5.01 -20.58 11.14
C GLU A 76 3.73 -20.10 11.82
N MET A 77 2.76 -19.56 11.06
CA MET A 77 1.44 -19.21 11.58
C MET A 77 0.72 -20.41 12.19
N ALA A 78 0.69 -21.55 11.48
CA ALA A 78 0.06 -22.77 11.99
C ALA A 78 0.74 -23.25 13.28
N ARG A 79 2.07 -23.20 13.35
CA ARG A 79 2.84 -23.51 14.58
C ARG A 79 2.45 -22.55 15.71
N ASN A 80 2.40 -21.25 15.42
CA ASN A 80 2.03 -20.23 16.41
C ASN A 80 0.58 -20.40 16.88
N GLU A 81 -0.36 -20.79 16.03
CA GLU A 81 -1.73 -21.13 16.43
C GLU A 81 -1.79 -22.38 17.31
N ILE A 82 -1.02 -23.40 16.98
CA ILE A 82 -0.96 -24.66 17.77
C ILE A 82 -0.30 -24.42 19.11
N TYR A 83 0.85 -23.76 19.14
CA TYR A 83 1.62 -23.51 20.36
C TYR A 83 1.18 -22.26 21.10
N GLY A 84 0.60 -21.26 20.41
CA GLY A 84 0.23 -19.95 20.93
C GLY A 84 -1.03 -19.95 21.77
N ARG A 85 -1.70 -21.11 21.98
CA ARG A 85 -2.74 -21.22 23.02
C ARG A 85 -2.27 -20.84 24.42
N ASN A 86 -0.95 -20.74 24.63
CA ASN A 86 -0.32 -20.38 25.91
C ASN A 86 0.46 -19.08 25.94
N ASN A 87 0.73 -18.40 24.82
CA ASN A 87 1.50 -17.14 24.80
C ASN A 87 0.74 -16.05 24.04
N LYS A 88 0.21 -15.08 24.79
CA LYS A 88 -0.58 -13.92 24.32
C LYS A 88 0.26 -12.81 23.65
N SER A 89 1.28 -13.11 22.88
CA SER A 89 1.92 -12.04 22.08
C SER A 89 1.13 -11.86 20.78
N ARG A 90 0.25 -10.85 20.76
CA ARG A 90 -0.37 -10.38 19.51
C ARG A 90 0.72 -9.92 18.57
N GLU A 91 0.81 -10.50 17.40
CA GLU A 91 1.62 -9.91 16.33
C GLU A 91 1.02 -8.56 15.93
N THR A 92 1.88 -7.60 15.64
CA THR A 92 1.46 -6.23 15.28
C THR A 92 1.97 -5.89 13.91
N ILE A 93 1.09 -5.35 13.07
CA ILE A 93 1.46 -4.70 11.81
C ILE A 93 1.24 -3.20 12.01
N SER A 94 2.28 -2.40 11.78
CA SER A 94 2.20 -0.95 11.80
C SER A 94 2.07 -0.40 10.38
N ILE A 95 1.04 0.41 10.15
CA ILE A 95 0.67 0.93 8.83
C ILE A 95 0.60 2.45 8.93
N GLY A 96 1.41 3.13 8.11
CA GLY A 96 1.30 4.57 7.88
C GLY A 96 0.31 4.84 6.75
N CYS A 97 -0.66 5.72 6.97
CA CYS A 97 -1.68 6.01 5.97
C CYS A 97 -2.30 7.37 6.23
N CYS A 98 -2.68 8.09 5.17
CA CYS A 98 -3.48 9.30 5.32
C CYS A 98 -4.93 8.97 5.70
N PRO A 99 -5.64 9.88 6.40
CA PRO A 99 -7.03 9.66 6.81
C PRO A 99 -7.98 9.33 5.65
N ALA A 100 -7.77 9.92 4.48
CA ALA A 100 -8.59 9.68 3.31
C ALA A 100 -8.56 8.22 2.84
N GLU A 101 -7.36 7.66 2.75
CA GLU A 101 -7.15 6.27 2.34
C GLU A 101 -7.64 5.30 3.41
N LEU A 102 -7.58 5.70 4.70
CA LEU A 102 -8.10 4.88 5.80
C LEU A 102 -9.60 4.65 5.69
N GLU A 103 -10.38 5.67 5.37
CA GLU A 103 -11.82 5.53 5.19
C GLU A 103 -12.15 4.62 4.00
N TYR A 104 -11.47 4.81 2.88
CA TYR A 104 -11.66 4.02 1.67
C TYR A 104 -11.27 2.55 1.87
N LEU A 105 -10.18 2.28 2.56
CA LEU A 105 -9.67 0.94 2.83
C LEU A 105 -10.25 0.30 4.10
N ALA A 106 -11.14 0.97 4.82
CA ALA A 106 -11.76 0.42 6.03
C ALA A 106 -12.40 -0.97 5.82
N PRO A 107 -13.13 -1.26 4.71
CA PRO A 107 -13.66 -2.60 4.45
C PRO A 107 -12.56 -3.68 4.34
N TYR A 108 -11.41 -3.34 3.75
CA TYR A 108 -10.26 -4.24 3.69
C TYR A 108 -9.71 -4.53 5.09
N PHE A 109 -9.48 -3.51 5.92
CA PHE A 109 -8.98 -3.70 7.28
C PHE A 109 -9.93 -4.56 8.12
N MET A 110 -11.25 -4.39 7.94
CA MET A 110 -12.26 -5.25 8.59
C MET A 110 -12.15 -6.70 8.11
N ARG A 111 -12.09 -6.94 6.80
CA ARG A 111 -11.93 -8.28 6.20
C ARG A 111 -10.65 -8.95 6.68
N PHE A 112 -9.54 -8.22 6.70
CA PHE A 112 -8.27 -8.73 7.19
C PHE A 112 -8.33 -9.10 8.67
N HIS A 113 -8.90 -8.24 9.52
CA HIS A 113 -9.05 -8.52 10.95
C HIS A 113 -9.96 -9.73 11.20
N GLN A 114 -11.04 -9.88 10.44
CA GLN A 114 -11.92 -11.07 10.57
C GLN A 114 -11.17 -12.37 10.23
N LYS A 115 -10.30 -12.34 9.23
CA LYS A 115 -9.48 -13.50 8.81
C LYS A 115 -8.33 -13.77 9.78
N TYR A 116 -7.76 -12.73 10.37
CA TYR A 116 -6.59 -12.79 11.26
C TYR A 116 -6.84 -12.06 12.60
N PRO A 117 -7.74 -12.56 13.46
CA PRO A 117 -8.19 -11.83 14.66
C PRO A 117 -7.11 -11.65 15.74
N ASN A 118 -6.04 -12.45 15.68
CA ASN A 118 -4.93 -12.38 16.63
C ASN A 118 -3.89 -11.32 16.27
N ILE A 119 -4.06 -10.65 15.11
CA ILE A 119 -3.14 -9.62 14.65
C ILE A 119 -3.67 -8.24 15.08
N LEU A 120 -2.79 -7.45 15.68
CA LEU A 120 -3.05 -6.04 15.98
C LEU A 120 -2.65 -5.20 14.76
N LEU A 121 -3.62 -4.54 14.15
CA LEU A 121 -3.37 -3.49 13.17
C LEU A 121 -3.15 -2.17 13.90
N LYS A 122 -1.93 -1.64 13.84
CA LYS A 122 -1.58 -0.33 14.39
C LYS A 122 -1.53 0.67 13.26
N ILE A 123 -2.59 1.45 13.09
CA ILE A 123 -2.69 2.46 12.05
C ILE A 123 -2.17 3.78 12.60
N ILE A 124 -1.30 4.42 11.86
CA ILE A 124 -0.66 5.68 12.24
C ILE A 124 -0.97 6.68 11.15
N ASP A 125 -1.62 7.77 11.50
CA ASP A 125 -1.78 8.92 10.62
C ASP A 125 -0.40 9.47 10.26
N ALA A 126 -0.08 9.46 8.97
CA ALA A 126 1.26 9.73 8.49
C ALA A 126 1.22 10.54 7.20
N GLU A 127 1.67 11.77 7.32
CA GLU A 127 1.88 12.66 6.17
C GLU A 127 3.18 12.32 5.42
N ASP A 128 4.18 11.83 6.14
CA ASP A 128 5.50 11.44 5.61
C ASP A 128 5.70 9.92 5.74
N THR A 129 4.83 9.22 5.03
CA THR A 129 4.69 7.77 5.12
C THR A 129 5.96 7.03 4.68
N GLU A 130 6.61 7.49 3.59
CA GLU A 130 7.79 6.82 3.04
C GLU A 130 8.99 6.92 3.97
N ASN A 131 9.24 8.09 4.56
CA ASN A 131 10.32 8.23 5.54
C ASN A 131 10.06 7.39 6.78
N LYS A 132 8.80 7.24 7.23
CA LYS A 132 8.46 6.33 8.32
C LYS A 132 8.72 4.86 7.96
N VAL A 133 8.53 4.46 6.70
CA VAL A 133 8.89 3.14 6.20
C VAL A 133 10.42 2.99 6.17
N LEU A 134 11.15 3.96 5.64
CA LEU A 134 12.62 3.96 5.60
C LEU A 134 13.23 3.87 7.01
N GLU A 135 12.71 4.62 7.96
CA GLU A 135 13.11 4.61 9.37
C GLU A 135 12.57 3.41 10.15
N GLN A 136 11.84 2.49 9.50
CA GLN A 136 11.21 1.31 10.11
C GLN A 136 10.26 1.64 11.28
N ARG A 137 9.68 2.83 11.29
CA ARG A 137 8.66 3.23 12.27
C ARG A 137 7.29 2.64 11.94
N VAL A 138 7.06 2.33 10.66
CA VAL A 138 5.92 1.56 10.17
C VAL A 138 6.42 0.45 9.26
N ASP A 139 5.69 -0.65 9.21
CA ASP A 139 6.01 -1.80 8.36
C ASP A 139 5.61 -1.55 6.91
N ILE A 140 4.50 -0.83 6.74
CA ILE A 140 3.85 -0.57 5.46
C ILE A 140 3.41 0.89 5.43
N GLY A 141 3.55 1.51 4.28
CA GLY A 141 2.99 2.81 3.99
C GLY A 141 1.94 2.73 2.90
N ILE A 142 0.88 3.54 3.01
CA ILE A 142 -0.11 3.77 1.95
C ILE A 142 -0.06 5.25 1.62
N THR A 143 0.32 5.58 0.39
CA THR A 143 0.65 6.94 -0.01
C THR A 143 0.26 7.22 -1.46
N ALA A 144 -0.02 8.49 -1.76
CA ALA A 144 -0.28 8.96 -3.11
C ALA A 144 1.01 9.22 -3.93
N TYR A 145 2.18 9.22 -3.28
CA TYR A 145 3.43 9.67 -3.90
C TYR A 145 4.59 8.77 -3.50
N PRO A 146 4.71 7.60 -4.16
CA PRO A 146 5.83 6.73 -3.86
C PRO A 146 7.15 7.39 -4.28
N ILE A 147 8.08 7.51 -3.32
CA ILE A 147 9.43 7.94 -3.60
C ILE A 147 10.14 6.86 -4.42
N SER A 148 10.85 7.29 -5.47
CA SER A 148 11.69 6.38 -6.26
C SER A 148 13.02 6.15 -5.54
N GLU A 149 13.02 5.29 -4.52
CA GLU A 149 14.24 4.85 -3.83
C GLU A 149 14.44 3.34 -4.01
N ALA A 150 15.69 2.93 -4.23
CA ALA A 150 16.04 1.51 -4.45
C ALA A 150 15.71 0.60 -3.26
N SER A 151 15.62 1.17 -2.05
CA SER A 151 15.29 0.46 -0.81
C SER A 151 13.80 0.27 -0.59
N ILE A 152 12.94 0.94 -1.34
CA ILE A 152 11.47 0.87 -1.24
C ILE A 152 10.89 0.11 -2.43
N ILE A 153 10.01 -0.83 -2.16
CA ILE A 153 9.10 -1.39 -3.15
C ILE A 153 7.80 -0.61 -3.09
N SER A 154 7.38 -0.11 -4.24
CA SER A 154 6.07 0.52 -4.44
C SER A 154 5.19 -0.37 -5.29
N THR A 155 3.99 -0.68 -4.81
CA THR A 155 2.98 -1.44 -5.53
C THR A 155 1.75 -0.54 -5.71
N HIS A 156 1.38 -0.26 -6.97
CA HIS A 156 0.18 0.50 -7.27
C HIS A 156 -1.05 -0.23 -6.71
N LEU A 157 -1.92 0.49 -6.01
CA LEU A 157 -3.19 -0.01 -5.50
C LEU A 157 -4.35 0.45 -6.40
N TYR A 158 -4.64 1.73 -6.42
CA TYR A 158 -5.76 2.30 -7.19
C TYR A 158 -5.52 3.77 -7.52
N LYS A 159 -6.31 4.27 -8.49
CA LYS A 159 -6.36 5.70 -8.83
C LYS A 159 -7.48 6.39 -8.06
N GLN A 160 -7.20 7.57 -7.57
CA GLN A 160 -8.14 8.39 -6.84
C GLN A 160 -8.37 9.71 -7.54
N GLU A 161 -9.63 9.93 -7.94
CA GLU A 161 -10.06 11.18 -8.55
C GLU A 161 -10.41 12.22 -7.48
N LEU A 162 -10.27 13.50 -7.84
CA LEU A 162 -10.69 14.62 -7.02
C LEU A 162 -12.04 15.15 -7.46
N ALA A 163 -12.82 15.62 -6.50
CA ALA A 163 -14.03 16.40 -6.75
C ALA A 163 -14.05 17.63 -5.88
N LEU A 164 -14.89 18.58 -6.23
CA LEU A 164 -15.12 19.79 -5.46
C LEU A 164 -16.22 19.53 -4.43
N LEU A 165 -15.89 19.73 -3.16
CA LEU A 165 -16.85 19.76 -2.05
C LEU A 165 -17.26 21.20 -1.77
N THR A 166 -18.58 21.46 -1.76
CA THR A 166 -19.13 22.78 -1.50
C THR A 166 -20.28 22.72 -0.50
N HIS A 167 -20.61 23.86 0.13
CA HIS A 167 -21.88 24.01 0.84
C HIS A 167 -23.06 24.00 -0.17
N SER A 168 -24.23 23.54 0.25
CA SER A 168 -25.43 23.44 -0.61
C SER A 168 -25.88 24.77 -1.18
N GLU A 169 -25.59 25.89 -0.56
CA GLU A 169 -25.90 27.27 -1.03
C GLU A 169 -24.78 27.89 -1.89
N HIS A 170 -23.70 27.18 -2.12
CA HIS A 170 -22.61 27.68 -2.95
C HIS A 170 -23.07 27.85 -4.41
N PRO A 171 -22.64 28.88 -5.17
CA PRO A 171 -23.06 29.11 -6.55
C PRO A 171 -22.86 27.93 -7.51
N LEU A 172 -21.90 27.05 -7.22
CA LEU A 172 -21.60 25.86 -8.01
C LEU A 172 -22.34 24.60 -7.54
N ALA A 173 -23.01 24.64 -6.38
CA ALA A 173 -23.61 23.45 -5.75
C ALA A 173 -24.75 22.80 -6.59
N GLY A 174 -25.39 23.58 -7.45
CA GLY A 174 -26.44 23.08 -8.35
C GLY A 174 -25.92 22.45 -9.65
N LYS A 175 -24.61 22.45 -9.88
CA LYS A 175 -24.01 21.88 -11.08
C LYS A 175 -23.60 20.43 -10.83
N SER A 176 -23.83 19.56 -11.81
CA SER A 176 -23.35 18.18 -11.76
C SER A 176 -21.84 18.10 -11.98
N SER A 177 -21.30 19.00 -12.80
CA SER A 177 -19.88 19.09 -13.13
C SER A 177 -19.47 20.51 -13.50
N ILE A 178 -18.19 20.81 -13.40
CA ILE A 178 -17.57 22.09 -13.82
C ILE A 178 -16.20 21.85 -14.46
N PRO A 179 -15.79 22.67 -15.43
CA PRO A 179 -14.41 22.65 -15.92
C PRO A 179 -13.42 22.91 -14.79
N PHE A 180 -12.30 22.19 -14.77
CA PHE A 180 -11.26 22.35 -13.74
C PHE A 180 -10.78 23.82 -13.61
N ARG A 181 -10.67 24.53 -14.75
CA ARG A 181 -10.29 25.94 -14.79
C ARG A 181 -11.26 26.89 -14.06
N SER A 182 -12.51 26.47 -13.83
CA SER A 182 -13.49 27.27 -13.06
C SER A 182 -13.06 27.49 -11.61
N LEU A 183 -12.08 26.74 -11.13
CA LEU A 183 -11.52 26.87 -9.78
C LEU A 183 -10.61 28.11 -9.60
N GLU A 184 -10.16 28.75 -10.70
CA GLU A 184 -9.22 29.88 -10.68
C GLU A 184 -9.70 31.07 -9.83
N GLN A 185 -11.01 31.34 -9.83
CA GLN A 185 -11.59 32.50 -9.14
C GLN A 185 -12.27 32.14 -7.81
N MET A 186 -12.08 30.93 -7.34
CA MET A 186 -12.81 30.40 -6.20
C MET A 186 -11.98 30.51 -4.92
N ASP A 187 -12.62 30.93 -3.84
CA ASP A 187 -12.04 30.86 -2.51
C ASP A 187 -11.98 29.39 -2.07
N SER A 188 -10.78 28.84 -1.96
CA SER A 188 -10.56 27.44 -1.66
C SER A 188 -10.05 27.21 -0.24
N ILE A 189 -10.51 26.13 0.37
CA ILE A 189 -9.96 25.57 1.61
C ILE A 189 -9.07 24.41 1.19
N MET A 190 -7.78 24.52 1.48
CA MET A 190 -6.79 23.55 1.00
C MET A 190 -6.29 22.65 2.12
N PHE A 191 -6.07 21.40 1.76
CA PHE A 191 -5.32 20.51 2.62
C PHE A 191 -3.85 20.95 2.64
N ARG A 192 -3.27 21.11 3.83
CA ARG A 192 -1.86 21.48 3.98
C ARG A 192 -0.99 20.30 3.56
N GLU A 193 0.16 20.60 2.91
CA GLU A 193 1.28 19.72 2.63
C GLU A 193 1.34 19.05 1.24
N GLN A 194 1.66 17.75 1.15
CA GLN A 194 2.02 17.09 -0.12
C GLN A 194 0.92 17.23 -1.19
N ASN A 195 -0.33 17.15 -0.76
CA ASN A 195 -1.49 17.25 -1.66
C ASN A 195 -1.62 18.64 -2.27
N LYS A 196 -1.30 19.70 -1.51
CA LYS A 196 -1.32 21.07 -2.01
C LYS A 196 -0.29 21.26 -3.11
N SER A 197 0.94 20.80 -2.91
CA SER A 197 2.01 21.01 -3.90
C SER A 197 1.69 20.40 -5.26
N LEU A 198 0.99 19.25 -5.32
CA LEU A 198 0.59 18.64 -6.58
C LEU A 198 -0.58 19.37 -7.24
N ILE A 199 -1.59 19.74 -6.46
CA ILE A 199 -2.71 20.52 -6.97
C ILE A 199 -2.17 21.85 -7.51
N ASP A 200 -1.27 22.51 -6.77
CA ASP A 200 -0.64 23.76 -7.20
C ASP A 200 0.18 23.58 -8.49
N MET A 201 1.01 22.54 -8.57
CA MET A 201 1.77 22.23 -9.80
C MET A 201 0.85 21.95 -10.98
N TYR A 202 -0.24 21.23 -10.74
CA TYR A 202 -1.21 20.94 -11.78
C TYR A 202 -1.95 22.19 -12.22
N CYS A 203 -2.41 23.04 -11.31
CA CYS A 203 -3.01 24.33 -11.62
C CYS A 203 -2.06 25.22 -12.42
N LEU A 204 -0.79 25.28 -12.03
CA LEU A 204 0.26 26.01 -12.77
C LEU A 204 0.43 25.47 -14.19
N SER A 205 0.41 24.15 -14.38
CA SER A 205 0.46 23.54 -15.72
C SER A 205 -0.75 23.90 -16.59
N CYS A 206 -1.90 24.16 -15.95
CA CYS A 206 -3.13 24.64 -16.60
C CYS A 206 -3.17 26.18 -16.75
N GLY A 207 -2.14 26.88 -16.29
CA GLY A 207 -1.97 28.34 -16.43
C GLY A 207 -2.75 29.18 -15.43
N PHE A 208 -3.07 28.65 -14.24
CA PHE A 208 -3.72 29.39 -13.17
C PHE A 208 -3.21 28.95 -11.77
N THR A 209 -3.59 29.69 -10.75
CA THR A 209 -3.32 29.38 -9.35
C THR A 209 -4.60 29.37 -8.54
N LEU A 210 -4.70 28.49 -7.54
CA LEU A 210 -5.82 28.49 -6.62
C LEU A 210 -5.65 29.57 -5.55
N LYS A 211 -6.75 30.26 -5.24
CA LYS A 211 -6.79 31.21 -4.14
C LYS A 211 -7.12 30.45 -2.84
N SER A 212 -6.09 30.06 -2.12
CA SER A 212 -6.27 29.45 -0.80
C SER A 212 -6.59 30.53 0.23
N ILE A 213 -7.75 30.43 0.87
CA ILE A 213 -8.14 31.33 1.99
C ILE A 213 -7.84 30.69 3.35
N ILE A 214 -7.82 29.37 3.42
CA ILE A 214 -7.52 28.60 4.62
C ILE A 214 -6.73 27.34 4.22
N GLU A 215 -5.76 27.00 5.06
CA GLU A 215 -5.00 25.74 4.96
C GLU A 215 -5.13 24.96 6.26
N THR A 216 -5.34 23.65 6.16
CA THR A 216 -5.47 22.76 7.32
C THR A 216 -4.89 21.39 7.02
N SER A 217 -4.30 20.73 8.04
CA SER A 217 -3.85 19.36 7.99
C SER A 217 -4.92 18.35 8.45
N SER A 218 -6.13 18.82 8.75
CA SER A 218 -7.22 17.98 9.25
C SER A 218 -8.39 17.93 8.27
N THR A 219 -8.68 16.75 7.73
CA THR A 219 -9.83 16.50 6.85
C THR A 219 -11.16 16.86 7.52
N SER A 220 -11.33 16.52 8.78
CA SER A 220 -12.56 16.83 9.53
C SER A 220 -12.76 18.33 9.73
N VAL A 221 -11.69 19.08 9.96
CA VAL A 221 -11.73 20.55 10.06
C VAL A 221 -12.05 21.17 8.71
N LEU A 222 -11.44 20.69 7.62
CA LEU A 222 -11.71 21.12 6.26
C LEU A 222 -13.20 20.94 5.91
N ILE A 223 -13.75 19.74 6.12
CA ILE A 223 -15.16 19.44 5.89
C ILE A 223 -16.07 20.33 6.75
N HIS A 224 -15.69 20.58 8.02
CA HIS A 224 -16.45 21.44 8.91
C HIS A 224 -16.53 22.89 8.37
N TRP A 225 -15.47 23.44 7.84
CA TRP A 225 -15.46 24.79 7.29
C TRP A 225 -16.24 24.89 5.97
N VAL A 226 -16.14 23.89 5.10
CA VAL A 226 -16.99 23.83 3.89
C VAL A 226 -18.47 23.77 4.28
N ARG A 227 -18.82 22.99 5.30
CA ARG A 227 -20.19 22.92 5.85
C ARG A 227 -20.69 24.26 6.38
N ARG A 228 -19.81 25.14 6.82
CA ARG A 228 -20.13 26.50 7.25
C ARG A 228 -20.16 27.53 6.12
N GLY A 229 -19.94 27.12 4.88
CA GLY A 229 -19.95 28.00 3.72
C GLY A 229 -18.76 28.93 3.61
N LEU A 230 -17.63 28.63 4.30
CA LEU A 230 -16.43 29.47 4.26
C LEU A 230 -15.68 29.40 2.93
N GLY A 231 -15.95 28.39 2.11
CA GLY A 231 -15.31 28.18 0.82
C GLY A 231 -15.60 26.77 0.31
N ALA A 232 -14.90 26.38 -0.75
CA ALA A 232 -14.98 25.03 -1.29
C ALA A 232 -13.63 24.32 -1.21
N ALA A 233 -13.62 23.00 -1.23
CA ALA A 233 -12.40 22.21 -1.11
C ALA A 233 -12.31 21.15 -2.20
N LEU A 234 -11.08 20.93 -2.70
CA LEU A 234 -10.77 19.77 -3.54
C LEU A 234 -10.43 18.61 -2.63
N ILE A 235 -11.21 17.54 -2.71
CA ILE A 235 -10.99 16.34 -1.90
C ILE A 235 -11.19 15.07 -2.74
N PRO A 236 -10.58 13.96 -2.32
CA PRO A 236 -10.79 12.66 -2.95
C PRO A 236 -12.26 12.24 -2.95
N ILE A 237 -12.72 11.67 -4.08
CA ILE A 237 -14.11 11.20 -4.21
C ILE A 237 -14.44 10.12 -3.18
N SER A 238 -13.47 9.27 -2.83
CA SER A 238 -13.64 8.22 -1.82
C SER A 238 -14.06 8.74 -0.44
N LEU A 239 -13.56 9.94 -0.05
CA LEU A 239 -13.99 10.60 1.18
C LEU A 239 -15.43 11.09 1.12
N LEU A 240 -15.92 11.37 -0.07
CA LEU A 240 -17.24 11.96 -0.29
C LEU A 240 -18.36 10.93 -0.21
N GLU A 241 -18.08 9.68 -0.58
CA GLU A 241 -19.06 8.59 -0.53
C GLU A 241 -19.51 8.27 0.91
N SER A 242 -18.65 8.53 1.88
CA SER A 242 -18.98 8.38 3.31
C SER A 242 -19.74 9.57 3.89
N LEU A 243 -19.69 10.74 3.24
CA LEU A 243 -20.31 11.99 3.69
C LEU A 243 -21.79 12.05 3.29
N ARG A 244 -22.68 11.46 4.10
CA ARG A 244 -24.13 11.66 3.99
C ARG A 244 -24.53 12.93 4.74
N ASP A 245 -24.45 14.08 4.07
CA ASP A 245 -24.76 15.39 4.66
C ASP A 245 -25.50 16.27 3.66
N ASP A 246 -26.75 16.59 3.96
CA ASP A 246 -27.61 17.39 3.07
C ASP A 246 -27.14 18.85 2.92
N SER A 247 -26.27 19.33 3.80
CA SER A 247 -25.68 20.67 3.69
C SER A 247 -24.50 20.74 2.72
N LEU A 248 -24.01 19.60 2.25
CA LEU A 248 -22.86 19.50 1.36
C LEU A 248 -23.26 19.03 -0.04
N ARG A 249 -22.52 19.47 -1.03
CA ARG A 249 -22.67 19.03 -2.43
C ARG A 249 -21.33 18.69 -3.02
N ILE A 250 -21.35 17.65 -3.83
CA ILE A 250 -20.20 17.17 -4.60
C ILE A 250 -20.40 17.63 -6.04
N VAL A 251 -19.43 18.34 -6.56
CA VAL A 251 -19.42 18.80 -7.95
C VAL A 251 -18.24 18.12 -8.66
N LYS A 252 -18.53 17.35 -9.69
CA LYS A 252 -17.49 16.68 -10.48
C LYS A 252 -16.68 17.71 -11.25
N LEU A 253 -15.42 17.38 -11.51
CA LEU A 253 -14.54 18.19 -12.35
C LEU A 253 -14.51 17.60 -13.77
N GLU A 254 -14.47 18.46 -14.77
CA GLU A 254 -14.36 18.09 -16.18
C GLU A 254 -13.00 18.47 -16.75
N GLY A 255 -12.54 17.68 -17.72
CA GLY A 255 -11.27 17.87 -18.40
C GLY A 255 -10.20 16.94 -17.88
N HIS A 256 -8.96 17.38 -18.05
CA HIS A 256 -7.83 16.68 -17.45
C HIS A 256 -7.80 17.02 -15.96
N ILE A 257 -8.04 16.03 -15.10
CA ILE A 257 -8.15 16.21 -13.65
C ILE A 257 -6.93 15.58 -13.00
N PRO A 258 -6.30 16.22 -12.00
CA PRO A 258 -5.28 15.54 -11.23
C PRO A 258 -5.90 14.31 -10.56
N CYS A 259 -5.33 13.15 -10.82
CA CYS A 259 -5.65 11.94 -10.08
C CYS A 259 -4.41 11.47 -9.31
N TRP A 260 -4.66 10.88 -8.16
CA TRP A 260 -3.59 10.35 -7.33
C TRP A 260 -3.48 8.85 -7.52
N ASP A 261 -2.27 8.40 -7.83
CA ASP A 261 -1.95 6.97 -7.87
C ASP A 261 -1.60 6.52 -6.45
N ILE A 262 -2.58 5.92 -5.76
CA ILE A 262 -2.36 5.40 -4.42
C ILE A 262 -1.55 4.11 -4.51
N SER A 263 -0.49 4.08 -3.75
CA SER A 263 0.46 2.97 -3.73
C SER A 263 0.71 2.46 -2.32
N LEU A 264 0.97 1.18 -2.22
CA LEU A 264 1.47 0.52 -1.03
C LEU A 264 2.99 0.49 -1.12
N VAL A 265 3.67 0.99 -0.08
CA VAL A 265 5.12 1.09 -0.02
C VAL A 265 5.66 0.32 1.18
N TYR A 266 6.78 -0.37 0.99
CA TYR A 266 7.45 -1.13 2.04
C TYR A 266 8.92 -1.35 1.69
N LEU A 267 9.73 -1.68 2.69
CA LEU A 267 11.16 -1.92 2.46
C LEU A 267 11.40 -3.17 1.62
N ASN A 268 12.32 -3.05 0.67
CA ASN A 268 12.85 -4.19 -0.09
C ASN A 268 13.78 -5.00 0.82
N SER A 269 13.21 -5.83 1.69
CA SER A 269 13.97 -6.62 2.67
C SER A 269 13.73 -8.11 2.49
N VAL A 270 14.82 -8.86 2.42
CA VAL A 270 14.78 -10.33 2.41
C VAL A 270 14.25 -10.89 3.74
N THR A 271 14.30 -10.09 4.81
CA THR A 271 13.87 -10.47 6.17
C THR A 271 12.51 -9.91 6.55
N MET A 272 11.64 -9.60 5.56
CA MET A 272 10.28 -9.14 5.82
C MET A 272 9.51 -10.15 6.67
N ARG A 273 8.85 -9.66 7.75
CA ARG A 273 8.02 -10.51 8.61
C ARG A 273 6.89 -11.15 7.84
N SER A 274 6.60 -12.43 8.13
CA SER A 274 5.58 -13.24 7.49
C SER A 274 4.23 -12.54 7.40
N ILE A 275 3.81 -11.97 8.51
CA ILE A 275 2.50 -11.32 8.60
C ILE A 275 2.38 -10.06 7.75
N VAL A 276 3.46 -9.30 7.59
CA VAL A 276 3.52 -8.14 6.70
C VAL A 276 3.34 -8.57 5.24
N ARG A 277 4.01 -9.65 4.86
CA ARG A 277 3.89 -10.23 3.52
C ARG A 277 2.47 -10.71 3.22
N ILE A 278 1.85 -11.39 4.17
CA ILE A 278 0.46 -11.85 4.05
C ILE A 278 -0.48 -10.65 3.89
N PHE A 279 -0.28 -9.60 4.69
CA PHE A 279 -1.09 -8.37 4.58
C PHE A 279 -0.98 -7.75 3.18
N ILE A 280 0.23 -7.65 2.62
CA ILE A 280 0.47 -7.11 1.27
C ILE A 280 -0.26 -7.95 0.21
N GLN A 281 -0.15 -9.28 0.28
CA GLN A 281 -0.79 -10.19 -0.69
C GLN A 281 -2.32 -10.15 -0.62
N GLU A 282 -2.88 -10.08 0.58
CA GLU A 282 -4.33 -9.95 0.79
C GLU A 282 -4.84 -8.59 0.30
N MET A 283 -4.07 -7.51 0.50
CA MET A 283 -4.40 -6.18 -0.01
C MET A 283 -4.42 -6.15 -1.54
N ASP A 284 -3.39 -6.67 -2.20
CA ASP A 284 -3.32 -6.75 -3.65
C ASP A 284 -4.51 -7.54 -4.23
N SER A 285 -4.84 -8.67 -3.61
CA SER A 285 -5.99 -9.48 -4.01
C SER A 285 -7.32 -8.73 -3.83
N TYR A 286 -7.49 -8.02 -2.71
CA TYR A 286 -8.70 -7.25 -2.42
C TYR A 286 -8.91 -6.13 -3.42
N VAL A 287 -7.86 -5.36 -3.72
CA VAL A 287 -7.95 -4.23 -4.66
C VAL A 287 -8.31 -4.71 -6.06
N ARG A 288 -7.72 -5.80 -6.53
CA ARG A 288 -8.08 -6.39 -7.83
C ARG A 288 -9.54 -6.85 -7.90
N GLU A 289 -10.05 -7.47 -6.83
CA GLU A 289 -11.47 -7.85 -6.74
C GLU A 289 -12.39 -6.61 -6.79
N PHE A 290 -11.97 -5.51 -6.16
CA PHE A 290 -12.75 -4.28 -6.08
C PHE A 290 -12.78 -3.52 -7.41
N GLU A 291 -11.65 -3.41 -8.11
CA GLU A 291 -11.58 -2.77 -9.44
C GLU A 291 -12.44 -3.50 -10.49
N VAL A 292 -12.46 -4.83 -10.45
CA VAL A 292 -13.32 -5.64 -11.32
C VAL A 292 -14.80 -5.33 -11.06
N ASN A 293 -15.22 -5.16 -9.81
CA ASN A 293 -16.61 -4.85 -9.46
C ASN A 293 -17.02 -3.44 -9.87
N LEU A 294 -16.12 -2.45 -9.79
CA LEU A 294 -16.39 -1.08 -10.27
C LEU A 294 -16.54 -1.02 -11.80
N SER A 295 -15.74 -1.76 -12.53
CA SER A 295 -15.85 -1.85 -14.00
C SER A 295 -17.12 -2.54 -14.48
N CYS A 296 -17.70 -3.44 -13.66
CA CYS A 296 -18.98 -4.12 -13.95
C CYS A 296 -20.22 -3.29 -13.55
N SER A 297 -20.07 -2.29 -12.68
CA SER A 297 -21.18 -1.47 -12.17
C SER A 297 -21.45 -0.21 -13.01
N GLY A 298 -20.61 0.06 -14.00
CA GLY A 298 -20.65 1.25 -14.88
C GLY A 298 -21.31 1.03 -16.25
N ASN A 299 -22.08 -0.06 -16.45
CA ASN A 299 -22.88 -0.31 -17.67
C ASN A 299 -24.37 -0.12 -17.42
#